data_de24939b1ed3dd5264d314fd29ab341a
#
_entry.id   de24939b1ed3dd5264d314fd29ab341a
#
_cell.length_a   1.000
_cell.length_b   1.000
_cell.length_c   1.000
_cell.angle_alpha   90.00
_cell.angle_beta   90.00
_cell.angle_gamma   90.00
#
_symmetry.space_group_name_H-M   'P 1'
#
loop_
_entity.id
_entity.type
_entity.pdbx_description
1 polymer ?
#
loop_
_entity_poly.entity_id
_entity_poly.type
_entity_poly.pdbx_seq_one_letter_code
_entity_poly.pdbx_strand_id
1 'polypeptide(L)'
;MALTIPVFNNIVDEPFHLGAAVALYDMRKHVYGVEHPPLPRLVAGLPLYLSGVHLPERWRTRTIANEPQSCEAGAAVLFDNGQLPYRNTLHRARYAMLIFPAMLLLCVYLLARWLARAMVAAASVAFLSLDPTLLGHGALICTDVAAAAGFVAALYFGARWIMLGGAARAAVAGIAIAAALACKFTNVQIIPVLVGLALWQRFGTSGSVSPIRFGQILIASLLGVITLWAAYLFDVGPIGDQNRFPPDSEWRLMPSWIKQMPVPMPSLAIGGLWFAQHARNGHPAYLNGQLQQKGWWYYFPEAIALKSPLGLLAAMGIALA
;
A
#
# COMPACT_ATOMS: atom_id res chain seq x y z
N MET A 1 1.94 7.80 18.58
CA MET A 1 0.93 7.76 17.51
C MET A 1 -0.49 7.86 18.05
N ALA A 2 -1.02 6.90 18.83
CA ALA A 2 -2.42 6.95 19.28
C ALA A 2 -2.79 8.26 20.03
N LEU A 3 -1.91 8.78 20.86
CA LEU A 3 -2.10 10.03 21.62
C LEU A 3 -2.12 11.28 20.75
N THR A 4 -1.57 11.23 19.54
CA THR A 4 -1.56 12.38 18.62
C THR A 4 -2.80 12.47 17.74
N ILE A 5 -3.57 11.37 17.60
CA ILE A 5 -4.77 11.31 16.78
C ILE A 5 -5.78 12.40 17.15
N PRO A 6 -6.12 12.66 18.43
CA PRO A 6 -7.09 13.67 18.79
C PRO A 6 -6.57 15.12 18.74
N VAL A 7 -5.27 15.30 18.48
CA VAL A 7 -4.62 16.63 18.54
C VAL A 7 -4.66 17.33 17.20
N PHE A 8 -4.43 16.59 16.09
CA PHE A 8 -4.24 17.18 14.77
C PHE A 8 -5.47 17.04 13.88
N ASN A 9 -5.79 18.11 13.15
CA ASN A 9 -6.77 18.07 12.06
C ASN A 9 -6.29 17.17 10.92
N ASN A 10 -7.16 16.94 9.92
CA ASN A 10 -6.79 16.17 8.73
C ASN A 10 -5.70 16.89 7.91
N ILE A 11 -4.84 16.11 7.29
CA ILE A 11 -3.91 16.58 6.25
C ILE A 11 -4.61 16.53 4.87
N VAL A 12 -3.95 17.11 3.86
CA VAL A 12 -4.50 17.26 2.49
C VAL A 12 -4.93 15.93 1.88
N ASP A 13 -4.15 14.86 2.07
CA ASP A 13 -4.40 13.55 1.44
C ASP A 13 -5.52 12.74 2.10
N GLU A 14 -5.82 13.00 3.37
CA GLU A 14 -6.78 12.17 4.11
C GLU A 14 -8.20 12.22 3.56
N PRO A 15 -8.76 13.39 3.15
CA PRO A 15 -10.06 13.42 2.49
C PRO A 15 -10.11 12.56 1.21
N PHE A 16 -9.05 12.62 0.38
CA PHE A 16 -8.94 11.80 -0.83
C PHE A 16 -9.06 10.31 -0.53
N HIS A 17 -8.29 9.81 0.45
CA HIS A 17 -8.34 8.42 0.85
C HIS A 17 -9.63 8.03 1.56
N LEU A 18 -10.20 8.95 2.35
CA LEU A 18 -11.40 8.71 3.14
C LEU A 18 -12.66 8.58 2.25
N GLY A 19 -12.80 9.47 1.25
CA GLY A 19 -13.87 9.39 0.27
C GLY A 19 -13.86 8.06 -0.48
N ALA A 20 -12.67 7.64 -0.94
CA ALA A 20 -12.50 6.35 -1.58
C ALA A 20 -12.74 5.16 -0.62
N ALA A 21 -12.38 5.30 0.67
CA ALA A 21 -12.60 4.27 1.68
C ALA A 21 -14.09 3.98 1.91
N VAL A 22 -14.91 5.02 2.07
CA VAL A 22 -16.37 4.87 2.25
C VAL A 22 -17.03 4.39 0.96
N ALA A 23 -16.57 4.89 -0.20
CA ALA A 23 -17.06 4.43 -1.51
C ALA A 23 -16.90 2.93 -1.72
N LEU A 24 -15.79 2.34 -1.28
CA LEU A 24 -15.55 0.90 -1.39
C LEU A 24 -16.63 0.07 -0.70
N TYR A 25 -17.12 0.51 0.46
CA TYR A 25 -18.18 -0.18 1.18
C TYR A 25 -19.57 0.07 0.59
N ASP A 26 -19.86 1.31 0.21
CA ASP A 26 -21.16 1.70 -0.32
C ASP A 26 -21.42 1.14 -1.72
N MET A 27 -20.41 1.19 -2.58
CA MET A 27 -20.56 0.84 -4.00
C MET A 27 -20.09 -0.59 -4.30
N ARG A 28 -19.38 -1.24 -3.37
CA ARG A 28 -18.76 -2.56 -3.56
C ARG A 28 -17.84 -2.63 -4.78
N LYS A 29 -17.30 -1.48 -5.18
CA LYS A 29 -16.41 -1.30 -6.33
C LYS A 29 -15.35 -0.26 -6.02
N HIS A 30 -14.16 -0.46 -6.56
CA HIS A 30 -13.08 0.51 -6.45
C HIS A 30 -13.15 1.51 -7.59
N VAL A 31 -13.85 2.63 -7.37
CA VAL A 31 -14.12 3.66 -8.40
C VAL A 31 -13.46 5.00 -8.12
N TYR A 32 -13.12 5.28 -6.87
CA TYR A 32 -12.47 6.51 -6.43
C TYR A 32 -10.98 6.29 -6.21
N GLY A 33 -10.14 7.16 -6.80
CA GLY A 33 -8.69 7.13 -6.60
C GLY A 33 -8.07 5.77 -6.94
N VAL A 34 -8.41 5.22 -8.10
CA VAL A 34 -7.99 3.86 -8.54
C VAL A 34 -6.48 3.70 -8.66
N GLU A 35 -5.72 4.81 -8.73
CA GLU A 35 -4.27 4.86 -8.71
C GLU A 35 -3.63 4.37 -7.40
N HIS A 36 -4.42 4.15 -6.36
CA HIS A 36 -3.99 3.56 -5.11
C HIS A 36 -4.78 2.29 -4.81
N PRO A 37 -4.13 1.15 -4.57
CA PRO A 37 -4.79 -0.10 -4.21
C PRO A 37 -5.63 0.00 -2.93
N PRO A 38 -6.67 -0.86 -2.77
CA PRO A 38 -7.76 -0.60 -1.82
C PRO A 38 -7.51 -1.01 -0.37
N LEU A 39 -6.51 -1.85 -0.04
CA LEU A 39 -6.41 -2.45 1.29
C LEU A 39 -6.31 -1.43 2.45
N PRO A 40 -5.48 -0.38 2.40
CA PRO A 40 -5.45 0.63 3.46
C PRO A 40 -6.79 1.37 3.62
N ARG A 41 -7.48 1.60 2.50
CA ARG A 41 -8.79 2.25 2.47
C ARG A 41 -9.89 1.37 3.05
N LEU A 42 -9.86 0.07 2.80
CA LEU A 42 -10.75 -0.89 3.46
C LEU A 42 -10.58 -0.85 4.97
N VAL A 43 -9.33 -0.80 5.44
CA VAL A 43 -9.04 -0.70 6.88
C VAL A 43 -9.56 0.60 7.47
N ALA A 44 -9.29 1.75 6.83
CA ALA A 44 -9.75 3.05 7.31
C ALA A 44 -11.28 3.20 7.27
N GLY A 45 -11.92 2.66 6.23
CA GLY A 45 -13.36 2.78 6.00
C GLY A 45 -14.22 1.86 6.87
N LEU A 46 -13.69 0.71 7.29
CA LEU A 46 -14.45 -0.28 8.05
C LEU A 46 -15.15 0.28 9.29
N PRO A 47 -14.46 0.98 10.22
CA PRO A 47 -15.11 1.51 11.41
C PRO A 47 -16.15 2.60 11.09
N LEU A 48 -16.00 3.30 9.99
CA LEU A 48 -16.97 4.30 9.54
C LEU A 48 -18.22 3.64 9.00
N TYR A 49 -18.08 2.65 8.13
CA TYR A 49 -19.18 1.87 7.60
C TYR A 49 -19.99 1.19 8.72
N LEU A 50 -19.31 0.56 9.69
CA LEU A 50 -19.96 -0.04 10.87
C LEU A 50 -20.64 0.99 11.77
N SER A 51 -20.31 2.28 11.63
CA SER A 51 -20.97 3.39 12.35
C SER A 51 -22.08 4.04 11.53
N GLY A 52 -22.48 3.47 10.38
CA GLY A 52 -23.51 4.00 9.51
C GLY A 52 -23.09 5.22 8.68
N VAL A 53 -21.80 5.51 8.59
CA VAL A 53 -21.29 6.59 7.73
C VAL A 53 -21.31 6.13 6.28
N HIS A 54 -22.01 6.87 5.45
CA HIS A 54 -22.16 6.62 4.03
C HIS A 54 -21.80 7.85 3.21
N LEU A 55 -21.48 7.63 1.93
CA LEU A 55 -21.37 8.72 0.96
C LEU A 55 -22.73 9.40 0.76
N PRO A 56 -22.80 10.74 0.70
CA PRO A 56 -23.98 11.43 0.22
C PRO A 56 -24.39 10.94 -1.18
N GLU A 57 -25.69 10.89 -1.46
CA GLU A 57 -26.26 10.30 -2.68
C GLU A 57 -25.62 10.84 -3.97
N ARG A 58 -25.37 12.15 -4.02
CA ARG A 58 -24.70 12.81 -5.15
C ARG A 58 -23.33 12.21 -5.53
N TRP A 59 -22.68 11.50 -4.60
CA TRP A 59 -21.37 10.86 -4.83
C TRP A 59 -21.51 9.38 -5.17
N ARG A 60 -22.60 8.70 -4.78
CA ARG A 60 -22.81 7.28 -5.07
C ARG A 60 -23.12 6.98 -6.52
N THR A 61 -23.70 7.93 -7.25
CA THR A 61 -24.10 7.78 -8.65
C THR A 61 -22.95 8.00 -9.66
N ARG A 62 -21.81 8.48 -9.20
CA ARG A 62 -20.65 8.74 -10.06
C ARG A 62 -19.87 7.47 -10.34
N THR A 63 -19.63 7.20 -11.62
CA THR A 63 -18.90 6.00 -12.09
C THR A 63 -17.37 6.16 -12.06
N ILE A 64 -16.88 7.40 -12.02
CA ILE A 64 -15.44 7.73 -12.01
C ILE A 64 -15.26 9.05 -11.28
N ALA A 65 -14.25 9.11 -10.45
CA ALA A 65 -13.82 10.34 -9.82
C ALA A 65 -12.33 10.56 -10.07
N ASN A 66 -12.00 11.72 -10.59
CA ASN A 66 -10.64 12.24 -10.56
C ASN A 66 -10.22 12.61 -9.13
N GLU A 67 -8.97 12.97 -8.94
CA GLU A 67 -8.43 13.34 -7.63
C GLU A 67 -9.22 14.45 -6.93
N PRO A 68 -9.55 15.61 -7.57
CA PRO A 68 -10.38 16.64 -6.95
C PRO A 68 -11.75 16.12 -6.47
N GLN A 69 -12.44 15.33 -7.30
CA GLN A 69 -13.73 14.76 -6.93
C GLN A 69 -13.62 13.76 -5.77
N SER A 70 -12.53 13.01 -5.68
CA SER A 70 -12.25 12.11 -4.55
C SER A 70 -12.03 12.91 -3.25
N CYS A 71 -11.32 14.04 -3.32
CA CYS A 71 -11.15 14.95 -2.20
C CYS A 71 -12.47 15.57 -1.74
N GLU A 72 -13.32 16.03 -2.67
CA GLU A 72 -14.63 16.59 -2.35
C GLU A 72 -15.56 15.56 -1.72
N ALA A 73 -15.57 14.31 -2.23
CA ALA A 73 -16.31 13.21 -1.63
C ALA A 73 -15.84 12.92 -0.20
N GLY A 74 -14.54 12.95 0.03
CA GLY A 74 -13.97 12.78 1.36
C GLY A 74 -14.25 13.93 2.31
N ALA A 75 -14.26 15.16 1.81
CA ALA A 75 -14.71 16.32 2.58
C ALA A 75 -16.18 16.16 3.00
N ALA A 76 -17.04 15.70 2.08
CA ALA A 76 -18.43 15.40 2.41
C ALA A 76 -18.56 14.29 3.47
N VAL A 77 -17.72 13.25 3.42
CA VAL A 77 -17.65 12.22 4.47
C VAL A 77 -17.21 12.82 5.81
N LEU A 78 -16.26 13.74 5.82
CA LEU A 78 -15.78 14.36 7.06
C LEU A 78 -16.80 15.33 7.68
N PHE A 79 -17.48 16.13 6.87
CA PHE A 79 -18.26 17.28 7.35
C PHE A 79 -19.78 17.10 7.20
N ASP A 80 -20.24 16.29 6.22
CA ASP A 80 -21.66 16.21 5.82
C ASP A 80 -22.24 14.80 5.90
N ASN A 81 -21.59 13.86 6.62
CA ASN A 81 -22.06 12.47 6.68
C ASN A 81 -23.36 12.26 7.49
N GLY A 82 -23.77 13.22 8.31
CA GLY A 82 -25.00 13.19 9.08
C GLY A 82 -25.03 12.21 10.26
N GLN A 83 -24.01 11.38 10.45
CA GLN A 83 -23.95 10.34 11.49
C GLN A 83 -22.94 10.66 12.59
N LEU A 84 -21.76 11.11 12.22
CA LEU A 84 -20.67 11.36 13.15
C LEU A 84 -20.14 12.78 13.02
N PRO A 85 -19.80 13.45 14.15
CA PRO A 85 -19.03 14.68 14.11
C PRO A 85 -17.67 14.50 13.41
N TYR A 86 -17.16 15.55 12.79
CA TYR A 86 -15.84 15.56 12.10
C TYR A 86 -14.74 14.84 12.87
N ARG A 87 -14.54 15.17 14.16
CA ARG A 87 -13.49 14.55 14.98
C ARG A 87 -13.69 13.05 15.11
N ASN A 88 -14.91 12.58 15.34
CA ASN A 88 -15.19 11.17 15.51
C ASN A 88 -14.97 10.39 14.20
N THR A 89 -15.36 10.97 13.07
CA THR A 89 -15.13 10.40 11.73
C THR A 89 -13.63 10.24 11.50
N LEU A 90 -12.85 11.31 11.65
CA LEU A 90 -11.41 11.30 11.43
C LEU A 90 -10.69 10.34 12.40
N HIS A 91 -11.01 10.41 13.70
CA HIS A 91 -10.33 9.60 14.71
C HIS A 91 -10.59 8.11 14.54
N ARG A 92 -11.84 7.67 14.24
CA ARG A 92 -12.15 6.25 14.03
C ARG A 92 -11.35 5.68 12.86
N ALA A 93 -11.27 6.39 11.75
CA ALA A 93 -10.47 5.96 10.61
C ALA A 93 -8.97 5.90 10.94
N ARG A 94 -8.42 6.91 11.62
CA ARG A 94 -7.02 6.94 12.05
C ARG A 94 -6.67 5.83 13.06
N TYR A 95 -7.55 5.53 14.02
CA TYR A 95 -7.31 4.42 14.95
C TYR A 95 -7.23 3.07 14.23
N ALA A 96 -8.05 2.85 13.20
CA ALA A 96 -7.95 1.64 12.40
C ALA A 96 -6.61 1.53 11.66
N MET A 97 -6.05 2.65 11.20
CA MET A 97 -4.75 2.68 10.51
C MET A 97 -3.57 2.25 11.39
N LEU A 98 -3.70 2.28 12.73
CA LEU A 98 -2.64 1.86 13.66
C LEU A 98 -2.25 0.37 13.50
N ILE A 99 -3.05 -0.44 12.84
CA ILE A 99 -2.69 -1.83 12.53
C ILE A 99 -1.43 -1.91 11.66
N PHE A 100 -1.23 -0.95 10.75
CA PHE A 100 -0.09 -0.96 9.83
C PHE A 100 1.25 -0.68 10.52
N PRO A 101 1.43 0.39 11.33
CA PRO A 101 2.66 0.55 12.08
C PRO A 101 2.89 -0.58 13.08
N ALA A 102 1.84 -1.14 13.70
CA ALA A 102 1.99 -2.32 14.58
C ALA A 102 2.50 -3.55 13.78
N MET A 103 1.94 -3.81 12.61
CA MET A 103 2.38 -4.88 11.72
C MET A 103 3.82 -4.64 11.22
N LEU A 104 4.17 -3.40 10.88
CA LEU A 104 5.53 -3.03 10.47
C LEU A 104 6.54 -3.35 11.57
N LEU A 105 6.30 -2.89 12.79
CA LEU A 105 7.17 -3.14 13.94
C LEU A 105 7.30 -4.64 14.23
N LEU A 106 6.19 -5.38 14.18
CA LEU A 106 6.19 -6.84 14.37
C LEU A 106 7.03 -7.53 13.28
N CYS A 107 6.82 -7.19 12.01
CA CYS A 107 7.53 -7.85 10.91
C CYS A 107 9.03 -7.49 10.91
N VAL A 108 9.39 -6.27 11.28
CA VAL A 108 10.80 -5.88 11.49
C VAL A 108 11.41 -6.68 12.63
N TYR A 109 10.69 -6.84 13.76
CA TYR A 109 11.16 -7.69 14.86
C TYR A 109 11.40 -9.13 14.42
N LEU A 110 10.41 -9.72 13.72
CA LEU A 110 10.50 -11.11 13.26
C LEU A 110 11.62 -11.31 12.24
N LEU A 111 11.80 -10.38 11.32
CA LEU A 111 12.89 -10.41 10.33
C LEU A 111 14.26 -10.28 11.03
N ALA A 112 14.43 -9.28 11.87
CA ALA A 112 15.67 -9.05 12.58
C ALA A 112 15.99 -10.22 13.55
N ARG A 113 14.98 -10.80 14.20
CA ARG A 113 15.12 -11.95 15.08
C ARG A 113 15.52 -13.22 14.33
N TRP A 114 15.09 -13.34 13.08
CA TRP A 114 15.47 -14.46 12.21
C TRP A 114 16.90 -14.33 11.68
N LEU A 115 17.34 -13.09 11.41
CA LEU A 115 18.69 -12.81 10.90
C LEU A 115 19.76 -12.68 12.00
N ALA A 116 19.34 -12.30 13.22
CA ALA A 116 20.26 -11.96 14.30
C ALA A 116 19.72 -12.37 15.69
N ARG A 117 20.39 -11.86 16.75
CA ARG A 117 19.99 -12.13 18.14
C ARG A 117 18.80 -11.27 18.58
N ALA A 118 18.12 -11.68 19.66
CA ALA A 118 16.95 -10.99 20.20
C ALA A 118 17.22 -9.51 20.55
N MET A 119 18.41 -9.19 21.07
CA MET A 119 18.79 -7.80 21.36
C MET A 119 18.84 -6.92 20.11
N VAL A 120 19.36 -7.45 19.00
CA VAL A 120 19.38 -6.72 17.70
C VAL A 120 17.96 -6.47 17.22
N ALA A 121 17.09 -7.47 17.32
CA ALA A 121 15.68 -7.31 16.95
C ALA A 121 14.97 -6.27 17.82
N ALA A 122 15.18 -6.29 19.13
CA ALA A 122 14.63 -5.30 20.05
C ALA A 122 15.17 -3.88 19.76
N ALA A 123 16.47 -3.74 19.52
CA ALA A 123 17.07 -2.47 19.14
C ALA A 123 16.50 -1.94 17.81
N SER A 124 16.37 -2.79 16.79
CA SER A 124 15.76 -2.40 15.49
C SER A 124 14.35 -1.85 15.66
N VAL A 125 13.52 -2.51 16.48
CA VAL A 125 12.15 -2.02 16.76
C VAL A 125 12.19 -0.73 17.59
N ALA A 126 13.07 -0.61 18.57
CA ALA A 126 13.23 0.62 19.35
C ALA A 126 13.60 1.80 18.47
N PHE A 127 14.61 1.65 17.60
CA PHE A 127 14.98 2.68 16.63
C PHE A 127 13.82 3.07 15.70
N LEU A 128 13.16 2.09 15.12
CA LEU A 128 12.06 2.35 14.20
C LEU A 128 10.84 2.97 14.91
N SER A 129 10.55 2.55 16.14
CA SER A 129 9.42 3.10 16.91
C SER A 129 9.60 4.56 17.32
N LEU A 130 10.84 5.04 17.34
CA LEU A 130 11.20 6.43 17.64
C LEU A 130 11.45 7.26 16.38
N ASP A 131 11.34 6.66 15.20
CA ASP A 131 11.51 7.38 13.93
C ASP A 131 10.43 8.46 13.75
N PRO A 132 10.81 9.74 13.54
CA PRO A 132 9.86 10.83 13.43
C PRO A 132 8.89 10.67 12.24
N THR A 133 9.35 10.07 11.14
CA THR A 133 8.53 9.82 9.96
C THR A 133 7.45 8.78 10.27
N LEU A 134 7.83 7.69 10.93
CA LEU A 134 6.85 6.68 11.34
C LEU A 134 5.88 7.24 12.40
N LEU A 135 6.37 8.02 13.36
CA LEU A 135 5.53 8.64 14.39
C LEU A 135 4.53 9.64 13.79
N GLY A 136 4.96 10.43 12.81
CA GLY A 136 4.12 11.43 12.15
C GLY A 136 3.09 10.84 11.19
N HIS A 137 3.44 9.78 10.45
CA HIS A 137 2.58 9.22 9.40
C HIS A 137 1.83 7.95 9.83
N GLY A 138 2.21 7.31 10.93
CA GLY A 138 1.72 5.99 11.30
C GLY A 138 0.21 5.88 11.56
N ALA A 139 -0.44 6.99 11.91
CA ALA A 139 -1.88 7.04 12.13
C ALA A 139 -2.66 7.74 11.01
N LEU A 140 -1.97 8.34 10.04
CA LEU A 140 -2.65 9.06 8.95
C LEU A 140 -3.36 8.11 8.00
N ILE A 141 -4.46 8.58 7.42
CA ILE A 141 -5.22 7.84 6.41
C ILE A 141 -4.50 7.99 5.07
N CYS A 142 -3.32 7.36 4.97
CA CYS A 142 -2.44 7.37 3.81
C CYS A 142 -1.92 5.95 3.53
N THR A 143 -1.31 5.75 2.38
CA THR A 143 -0.87 4.42 1.96
C THR A 143 0.58 4.09 2.34
N ASP A 144 1.40 5.06 2.78
CA ASP A 144 2.85 4.91 2.90
C ASP A 144 3.28 3.92 3.98
N VAL A 145 2.76 4.07 5.21
CA VAL A 145 3.08 3.15 6.30
C VAL A 145 2.49 1.77 6.05
N ALA A 146 1.31 1.70 5.43
CA ALA A 146 0.72 0.43 5.00
C ALA A 146 1.58 -0.25 3.93
N ALA A 147 2.13 0.51 2.97
CA ALA A 147 3.06 -0.01 1.97
C ALA A 147 4.33 -0.56 2.60
N ALA A 148 4.97 0.19 3.51
CA ALA A 148 6.15 -0.26 4.23
C ALA A 148 5.88 -1.54 5.03
N ALA A 149 4.75 -1.60 5.75
CA ALA A 149 4.34 -2.77 6.51
C ALA A 149 4.12 -3.99 5.61
N GLY A 150 3.39 -3.81 4.50
CA GLY A 150 3.16 -4.86 3.51
C GLY A 150 4.46 -5.35 2.88
N PHE A 151 5.36 -4.44 2.50
CA PHE A 151 6.65 -4.78 1.90
C PHE A 151 7.52 -5.62 2.85
N VAL A 152 7.67 -5.19 4.11
CA VAL A 152 8.49 -5.93 5.10
C VAL A 152 7.84 -7.28 5.44
N ALA A 153 6.51 -7.35 5.53
CA ALA A 153 5.81 -8.62 5.73
C ALA A 153 6.05 -9.58 4.55
N ALA A 154 5.89 -9.11 3.31
CA ALA A 154 6.13 -9.91 2.12
C ALA A 154 7.60 -10.36 2.02
N LEU A 155 8.54 -9.49 2.38
CA LEU A 155 9.97 -9.83 2.44
C LEU A 155 10.23 -10.92 3.48
N TYR A 156 9.71 -10.79 4.70
CA TYR A 156 9.91 -11.77 5.76
C TYR A 156 9.33 -13.13 5.41
N PHE A 157 8.05 -13.18 5.03
CA PHE A 157 7.39 -14.45 4.73
C PHE A 157 7.88 -15.06 3.41
N GLY A 158 8.16 -14.24 2.39
CA GLY A 158 8.73 -14.67 1.13
C GLY A 158 10.13 -15.25 1.30
N ALA A 159 11.02 -14.55 2.01
CA ALA A 159 12.37 -15.03 2.29
C ALA A 159 12.34 -16.33 3.09
N ARG A 160 11.48 -16.47 4.10
CA ARG A 160 11.33 -17.73 4.85
C ARG A 160 10.82 -18.88 3.99
N TRP A 161 9.91 -18.62 3.05
CA TRP A 161 9.48 -19.63 2.11
C TRP A 161 10.63 -20.04 1.18
N ILE A 162 11.34 -19.10 0.60
CA ILE A 162 12.47 -19.35 -0.29
C ILE A 162 13.55 -20.16 0.43
N MET A 163 13.92 -19.76 1.65
CA MET A 163 15.04 -20.39 2.39
C MET A 163 14.67 -21.73 3.03
N LEU A 164 13.44 -21.93 3.46
CA LEU A 164 13.03 -23.09 4.26
C LEU A 164 12.05 -24.02 3.54
N GLY A 165 11.48 -23.59 2.40
CA GLY A 165 10.49 -24.35 1.65
C GLY A 165 9.18 -24.57 2.42
N GLY A 166 8.34 -25.47 1.89
CA GLY A 166 7.11 -25.94 2.54
C GLY A 166 5.83 -25.24 2.08
N ALA A 167 4.74 -26.01 1.95
CA ALA A 167 3.46 -25.52 1.41
C ALA A 167 2.82 -24.44 2.29
N ALA A 168 2.86 -24.58 3.62
CA ALA A 168 2.30 -23.58 4.53
C ALA A 168 3.04 -22.23 4.44
N ARG A 169 4.38 -22.26 4.29
CA ARG A 169 5.16 -21.02 4.10
C ARG A 169 4.89 -20.40 2.73
N ALA A 170 4.72 -21.20 1.70
CA ALA A 170 4.31 -20.74 0.37
C ALA A 170 2.94 -20.05 0.41
N ALA A 171 1.98 -20.64 1.11
CA ALA A 171 0.65 -20.07 1.31
C ALA A 171 0.70 -18.69 1.98
N VAL A 172 1.41 -18.59 3.12
CA VAL A 172 1.55 -17.32 3.85
C VAL A 172 2.32 -16.29 3.04
N ALA A 173 3.37 -16.71 2.31
CA ALA A 173 4.12 -15.81 1.43
C ALA A 173 3.24 -15.24 0.31
N GLY A 174 2.44 -16.08 -0.35
CA GLY A 174 1.50 -15.63 -1.38
C GLY A 174 0.49 -14.60 -0.86
N ILE A 175 -0.09 -14.87 0.31
CA ILE A 175 -1.01 -13.92 0.99
C ILE A 175 -0.28 -12.61 1.32
N ALA A 176 0.92 -12.66 1.90
CA ALA A 176 1.67 -11.48 2.29
C ALA A 176 2.10 -10.62 1.07
N ILE A 177 2.53 -11.26 -0.02
CA ILE A 177 2.88 -10.57 -1.27
C ILE A 177 1.64 -9.88 -1.85
N ALA A 178 0.51 -10.56 -1.91
CA ALA A 178 -0.73 -9.99 -2.41
C ALA A 178 -1.24 -8.84 -1.53
N ALA A 179 -1.18 -8.97 -0.21
CA ALA A 179 -1.51 -7.89 0.72
C ALA A 179 -0.60 -6.68 0.53
N ALA A 180 0.70 -6.89 0.29
CA ALA A 180 1.63 -5.81 -0.01
C ALA A 180 1.26 -5.08 -1.32
N LEU A 181 0.93 -5.81 -2.38
CA LEU A 181 0.46 -5.26 -3.65
C LEU A 181 -0.87 -4.51 -3.49
N ALA A 182 -1.75 -5.00 -2.62
CA ALA A 182 -3.01 -4.35 -2.29
C ALA A 182 -2.86 -3.09 -1.41
N CYS A 183 -1.67 -2.85 -0.82
CA CYS A 183 -1.36 -1.62 -0.10
C CYS A 183 -0.92 -0.48 -1.03
N LYS A 184 -0.02 -0.75 -1.97
CA LYS A 184 0.53 0.27 -2.88
C LYS A 184 1.13 -0.37 -4.13
N PHE A 185 0.94 0.22 -5.32
CA PHE A 185 1.51 -0.31 -6.57
C PHE A 185 3.04 -0.38 -6.54
N THR A 186 3.72 0.53 -5.85
CA THR A 186 5.18 0.49 -5.69
C THR A 186 5.68 -0.79 -5.04
N ASN A 187 4.84 -1.50 -4.28
CA ASN A 187 5.22 -2.77 -3.65
C ASN A 187 5.44 -3.91 -4.67
N VAL A 188 5.17 -3.69 -5.97
CA VAL A 188 5.58 -4.62 -7.02
C VAL A 188 7.08 -4.90 -7.00
N GLN A 189 7.88 -3.99 -6.46
CA GLN A 189 9.33 -4.15 -6.27
C GLN A 189 9.71 -5.36 -5.39
N ILE A 190 8.78 -5.87 -4.56
CA ILE A 190 9.03 -7.08 -3.78
C ILE A 190 9.28 -8.31 -4.66
N ILE A 191 8.67 -8.34 -5.86
CA ILE A 191 8.82 -9.47 -6.79
C ILE A 191 10.29 -9.64 -7.24
N PRO A 192 10.95 -8.62 -7.86
CA PRO A 192 12.35 -8.77 -8.23
C PRO A 192 13.27 -9.00 -7.03
N VAL A 193 12.96 -8.44 -5.85
CA VAL A 193 13.73 -8.71 -4.62
C VAL A 193 13.68 -10.19 -4.23
N LEU A 194 12.50 -10.79 -4.20
CA LEU A 194 12.34 -12.22 -3.86
C LEU A 194 12.89 -13.13 -4.96
N VAL A 195 12.74 -12.77 -6.23
CA VAL A 195 13.37 -13.50 -7.34
C VAL A 195 14.89 -13.44 -7.21
N GLY A 196 15.48 -12.27 -6.96
CA GLY A 196 16.91 -12.13 -6.71
C GLY A 196 17.40 -12.98 -5.54
N LEU A 197 16.65 -13.01 -4.44
CA LEU A 197 16.95 -13.86 -3.29
C LEU A 197 16.89 -15.37 -3.66
N ALA A 198 15.88 -15.78 -4.43
CA ALA A 198 15.76 -17.17 -4.88
C ALA A 198 16.90 -17.60 -5.81
N LEU A 199 17.30 -16.70 -6.73
CA LEU A 199 18.44 -16.94 -7.61
C LEU A 199 19.75 -17.00 -6.82
N TRP A 200 19.95 -16.06 -5.90
CA TRP A 200 21.13 -16.08 -5.02
C TRP A 200 21.22 -17.36 -4.19
N GLN A 201 20.10 -17.81 -3.63
CA GLN A 201 20.03 -19.07 -2.91
C GLN A 201 20.34 -20.26 -3.82
N ARG A 202 19.86 -20.25 -5.06
CA ARG A 202 20.04 -21.37 -6.01
C ARG A 202 21.46 -21.50 -6.54
N PHE A 203 22.16 -20.37 -6.74
CA PHE A 203 23.44 -20.32 -7.42
C PHE A 203 24.59 -19.80 -6.54
N GLY A 204 24.31 -19.05 -5.48
CA GLY A 204 25.30 -18.39 -4.63
C GLY A 204 25.64 -19.14 -3.35
N THR A 205 24.91 -20.18 -2.97
CA THR A 205 25.17 -20.94 -1.75
C THR A 205 25.60 -22.37 -2.06
N SER A 206 26.65 -22.85 -1.38
CA SER A 206 27.16 -24.21 -1.54
C SER A 206 26.40 -25.27 -0.73
N GLY A 207 25.32 -24.88 -0.03
CA GLY A 207 24.51 -25.75 0.84
C GLY A 207 23.39 -26.48 0.11
N SER A 208 22.97 -27.64 0.64
CA SER A 208 21.78 -28.35 0.18
C SER A 208 20.52 -27.57 0.58
N VAL A 209 20.00 -26.77 -0.31
CA VAL A 209 18.76 -26.04 -0.11
C VAL A 209 17.59 -26.85 -0.63
N SER A 210 16.50 -26.90 0.13
CA SER A 210 15.26 -27.54 -0.34
C SER A 210 14.75 -26.80 -1.58
N PRO A 211 14.70 -27.44 -2.76
CA PRO A 211 14.24 -26.75 -3.96
C PRO A 211 12.78 -26.31 -3.79
N ILE A 212 12.47 -25.10 -4.25
CA ILE A 212 11.09 -24.64 -4.36
C ILE A 212 10.39 -25.58 -5.35
N ARG A 213 9.36 -26.29 -4.89
CA ARG A 213 8.60 -27.21 -5.72
C ARG A 213 7.50 -26.46 -6.48
N PHE A 214 7.21 -26.89 -7.69
CA PHE A 214 6.14 -26.30 -8.52
C PHE A 214 4.81 -26.16 -7.78
N GLY A 215 4.39 -27.17 -7.01
CA GLY A 215 3.16 -27.12 -6.20
C GLY A 215 3.16 -26.02 -5.14
N GLN A 216 4.33 -25.62 -4.60
CA GLN A 216 4.42 -24.50 -3.67
C GLN A 216 4.23 -23.17 -4.39
N ILE A 217 4.78 -23.01 -5.60
CA ILE A 217 4.55 -21.82 -6.43
C ILE A 217 3.05 -21.71 -6.76
N LEU A 218 2.42 -22.81 -7.14
CA LEU A 218 0.99 -22.84 -7.43
C LEU A 218 0.14 -22.43 -6.21
N ILE A 219 0.45 -22.95 -5.01
CA ILE A 219 -0.23 -22.57 -3.77
C ILE A 219 -0.05 -21.07 -3.48
N ALA A 220 1.19 -20.56 -3.56
CA ALA A 220 1.46 -19.15 -3.31
C ALA A 220 0.73 -18.26 -4.32
N SER A 221 0.74 -18.61 -5.60
CA SER A 221 0.07 -17.85 -6.66
C SER A 221 -1.45 -17.88 -6.49
N LEU A 222 -2.05 -19.04 -6.23
CA LEU A 222 -3.49 -19.18 -6.06
C LEU A 222 -4.00 -18.37 -4.87
N LEU A 223 -3.38 -18.52 -3.70
CA LEU A 223 -3.75 -17.77 -2.50
C LEU A 223 -3.44 -16.29 -2.64
N GLY A 224 -2.35 -15.95 -3.34
CA GLY A 224 -2.05 -14.56 -3.67
C GLY A 224 -3.14 -13.93 -4.54
N VAL A 225 -3.55 -14.58 -5.62
CA VAL A 225 -4.63 -14.08 -6.50
C VAL A 225 -5.94 -13.95 -5.73
N ILE A 226 -6.32 -14.95 -4.94
CA ILE A 226 -7.54 -14.89 -4.12
C ILE A 226 -7.47 -13.73 -3.12
N THR A 227 -6.34 -13.54 -2.44
CA THR A 227 -6.14 -12.44 -1.47
C THR A 227 -6.23 -11.07 -2.15
N LEU A 228 -5.58 -10.92 -3.30
CA LEU A 228 -5.64 -9.68 -4.07
C LEU A 228 -7.06 -9.40 -4.54
N TRP A 229 -7.75 -10.41 -5.06
CA TRP A 229 -9.15 -10.28 -5.52
C TRP A 229 -10.10 -9.97 -4.35
N ALA A 230 -9.89 -10.57 -3.19
CA ALA A 230 -10.64 -10.23 -1.98
C ALA A 230 -10.45 -8.76 -1.56
N ALA A 231 -9.22 -8.22 -1.66
CA ALA A 231 -8.97 -6.80 -1.41
C ALA A 231 -9.74 -5.89 -2.40
N TYR A 232 -9.99 -6.35 -3.62
CA TYR A 232 -10.86 -5.68 -4.59
C TYR A 232 -12.33 -6.11 -4.49
N LEU A 233 -12.76 -6.67 -3.34
CA LEU A 233 -14.14 -7.06 -3.02
C LEU A 233 -14.74 -8.09 -4.01
N PHE A 234 -13.90 -8.92 -4.61
CA PHE A 234 -14.25 -9.91 -5.63
C PHE A 234 -14.96 -9.27 -6.86
N ASP A 235 -14.65 -7.99 -7.14
CA ASP A 235 -15.22 -7.29 -8.28
C ASP A 235 -14.87 -7.99 -9.60
N VAL A 236 -15.88 -8.15 -10.45
CA VAL A 236 -15.77 -8.66 -11.82
C VAL A 236 -16.57 -7.74 -12.72
N GLY A 237 -15.97 -7.26 -13.76
CA GLY A 237 -16.66 -6.36 -14.68
C GLY A 237 -15.81 -6.00 -15.88
N PRO A 238 -16.36 -5.24 -16.79
CA PRO A 238 -15.61 -4.74 -17.94
C PRO A 238 -14.51 -3.78 -17.46
N ILE A 239 -13.38 -3.79 -18.17
CA ILE A 239 -12.32 -2.80 -17.96
C ILE A 239 -12.90 -1.39 -18.19
N GLY A 240 -13.88 -1.28 -19.10
CA GLY A 240 -14.86 -0.21 -19.07
C GLY A 240 -14.60 0.98 -19.97
N ASP A 241 -15.35 2.05 -19.73
CA ASP A 241 -15.45 3.25 -20.54
C ASP A 241 -14.13 4.00 -20.73
N GLN A 242 -14.03 4.68 -21.87
CA GLN A 242 -12.88 5.50 -22.25
C GLN A 242 -12.48 6.52 -21.16
N ASN A 243 -13.46 6.97 -20.37
CA ASN A 243 -13.26 7.96 -19.30
C ASN A 243 -12.54 7.40 -18.07
N ARG A 244 -12.41 6.07 -17.92
CA ARG A 244 -11.66 5.44 -16.82
C ARG A 244 -10.16 5.39 -17.06
N PHE A 245 -9.73 5.62 -18.30
CA PHE A 245 -8.32 5.58 -18.68
C PHE A 245 -7.68 6.95 -18.58
N PRO A 246 -6.36 6.99 -18.30
CA PRO A 246 -5.61 8.23 -18.41
C PRO A 246 -5.80 8.89 -19.78
N PRO A 247 -5.84 10.23 -19.86
CA PRO A 247 -6.15 10.96 -21.10
C PRO A 247 -5.33 10.54 -22.32
N ASP A 248 -4.04 10.29 -22.14
CA ASP A 248 -3.07 9.96 -23.20
C ASP A 248 -2.78 8.46 -23.31
N SER A 249 -3.62 7.61 -22.71
CA SER A 249 -3.39 6.18 -22.68
C SER A 249 -3.76 5.52 -24.01
N GLU A 250 -2.83 4.72 -24.56
CA GLU A 250 -3.07 3.88 -25.74
C GLU A 250 -4.23 2.89 -25.55
N TRP A 251 -4.57 2.56 -24.30
CA TRP A 251 -5.73 1.73 -23.97
C TRP A 251 -7.05 2.33 -24.43
N ARG A 252 -7.12 3.64 -24.69
CA ARG A 252 -8.28 4.29 -25.30
C ARG A 252 -8.52 3.79 -26.72
N LEU A 253 -7.45 3.37 -27.42
CA LEU A 253 -7.49 2.85 -28.78
C LEU A 253 -7.88 1.37 -28.86
N MET A 254 -7.95 0.67 -27.71
CA MET A 254 -8.36 -0.73 -27.71
C MET A 254 -9.77 -0.94 -28.29
N PRO A 255 -9.97 -2.04 -29.02
CA PRO A 255 -11.29 -2.41 -29.54
C PRO A 255 -12.34 -2.48 -28.44
N SER A 256 -13.56 -2.06 -28.75
CA SER A 256 -14.66 -2.02 -27.78
C SER A 256 -14.98 -3.39 -27.16
N TRP A 257 -14.83 -4.47 -27.92
CA TRP A 257 -15.09 -5.82 -27.43
C TRP A 257 -14.10 -6.23 -26.30
N ILE A 258 -12.83 -5.81 -26.38
CA ILE A 258 -11.85 -6.05 -25.29
C ILE A 258 -12.25 -5.25 -24.05
N LYS A 259 -12.67 -4.00 -24.23
CA LYS A 259 -13.08 -3.12 -23.11
C LYS A 259 -14.33 -3.64 -22.40
N GLN A 260 -15.20 -4.35 -23.11
CA GLN A 260 -16.44 -4.90 -22.58
C GLN A 260 -16.28 -6.30 -21.98
N MET A 261 -15.14 -6.96 -22.18
CA MET A 261 -14.89 -8.28 -21.57
C MET A 261 -14.89 -8.16 -20.04
N PRO A 262 -15.70 -8.98 -19.34
CA PRO A 262 -15.64 -9.02 -17.90
C PRO A 262 -14.32 -9.65 -17.45
N VAL A 263 -13.57 -8.92 -16.63
CA VAL A 263 -12.32 -9.38 -16.04
C VAL A 263 -12.40 -9.27 -14.50
N PRO A 264 -11.69 -10.12 -13.76
CA PRO A 264 -11.55 -9.92 -12.33
C PRO A 264 -10.71 -8.67 -12.06
N MET A 265 -11.08 -7.91 -11.04
CA MET A 265 -10.37 -6.70 -10.58
C MET A 265 -10.13 -5.66 -11.69
N PRO A 266 -11.14 -5.18 -12.43
CA PRO A 266 -10.92 -4.23 -13.53
C PRO A 266 -10.20 -2.96 -13.07
N SER A 267 -10.47 -2.50 -11.84
CA SER A 267 -9.82 -1.33 -11.24
C SER A 267 -8.32 -1.53 -10.97
N LEU A 268 -7.85 -2.76 -10.80
CA LEU A 268 -6.41 -3.06 -10.67
C LEU A 268 -5.68 -2.72 -11.96
N ALA A 269 -6.22 -3.15 -13.11
CA ALA A 269 -5.63 -2.85 -14.42
C ALA A 269 -5.63 -1.33 -14.70
N ILE A 270 -6.77 -0.68 -14.46
CA ILE A 270 -6.92 0.77 -14.67
C ILE A 270 -5.99 1.55 -13.75
N GLY A 271 -5.94 1.21 -12.47
CA GLY A 271 -5.05 1.84 -11.48
C GLY A 271 -3.58 1.66 -11.82
N GLY A 272 -3.19 0.48 -12.31
CA GLY A 272 -1.83 0.22 -12.79
C GLY A 272 -1.44 1.12 -13.98
N LEU A 273 -2.39 1.37 -14.89
CA LEU A 273 -2.16 2.29 -16.03
C LEU A 273 -2.01 3.75 -15.55
N TRP A 274 -2.86 4.20 -14.63
CA TRP A 274 -2.73 5.53 -14.02
C TRP A 274 -1.38 5.68 -13.30
N PHE A 275 -0.98 4.69 -12.53
CA PHE A 275 0.32 4.66 -11.88
C PHE A 275 1.48 4.72 -12.87
N ALA A 276 1.42 3.92 -13.95
CA ALA A 276 2.46 3.91 -14.98
C ALA A 276 2.56 5.25 -15.74
N GLN A 277 1.42 5.89 -16.03
CA GLN A 277 1.41 7.21 -16.65
C GLN A 277 1.94 8.28 -15.71
N HIS A 278 1.54 8.26 -14.45
CA HIS A 278 2.07 9.18 -13.43
C HIS A 278 3.60 9.06 -13.31
N ALA A 279 4.12 7.83 -13.32
CA ALA A 279 5.57 7.58 -13.28
C ALA A 279 6.30 8.10 -14.54
N ARG A 280 5.66 8.06 -15.71
CA ARG A 280 6.23 8.60 -16.98
C ARG A 280 6.20 10.13 -17.05
N ASN A 281 5.09 10.73 -16.63
CA ASN A 281 4.89 12.19 -16.70
C ASN A 281 5.71 12.93 -15.63
N GLY A 282 6.09 12.25 -14.56
CA GLY A 282 6.69 12.85 -13.38
C GLY A 282 5.68 13.58 -12.51
N HIS A 283 6.15 14.05 -11.39
CA HIS A 283 5.37 14.83 -10.43
C HIS A 283 6.19 16.04 -10.00
N PRO A 284 5.59 17.24 -9.84
CA PRO A 284 6.29 18.39 -9.31
C PRO A 284 6.97 18.03 -7.98
N ALA A 285 8.27 18.14 -7.93
CA ALA A 285 9.08 17.87 -6.76
C ALA A 285 9.80 19.13 -6.31
N TYR A 286 9.84 19.34 -4.99
CA TYR A 286 10.53 20.48 -4.38
C TYR A 286 11.75 19.98 -3.63
N LEU A 287 12.90 20.61 -3.90
CA LEU A 287 14.16 20.32 -3.20
C LEU A 287 15.00 21.60 -3.16
N ASN A 288 15.55 21.94 -1.98
CA ASN A 288 16.48 23.07 -1.79
C ASN A 288 16.03 24.40 -2.41
N GLY A 289 14.75 24.76 -2.24
CA GLY A 289 14.21 26.01 -2.76
C GLY A 289 13.80 25.97 -4.24
N GLN A 290 13.95 24.85 -4.92
CA GLN A 290 13.64 24.68 -6.34
C GLN A 290 12.47 23.73 -6.56
N LEU A 291 11.62 24.04 -7.55
CA LEU A 291 10.52 23.19 -8.01
C LEU A 291 10.87 22.65 -9.41
N GLN A 292 10.83 21.33 -9.59
CA GLN A 292 11.01 20.68 -10.88
C GLN A 292 9.92 19.66 -11.17
N GLN A 293 9.51 19.52 -12.43
CA GLN A 293 8.46 18.61 -12.85
C GLN A 293 8.86 17.13 -12.78
N LYS A 294 10.13 16.82 -12.99
CA LYS A 294 10.63 15.43 -12.98
C LYS A 294 11.51 15.08 -11.78
N GLY A 295 11.66 16.02 -10.84
CA GLY A 295 12.53 15.85 -9.67
C GLY A 295 14.01 15.72 -10.02
N TRP A 296 14.78 15.11 -9.13
CA TRP A 296 16.23 14.92 -9.25
C TRP A 296 16.58 13.46 -9.01
N TRP A 297 17.58 12.94 -9.70
CA TRP A 297 18.05 11.56 -9.51
C TRP A 297 18.60 11.32 -8.09
N TYR A 298 19.11 12.36 -7.43
CA TYR A 298 19.65 12.32 -6.07
C TYR A 298 18.63 12.71 -4.99
N TYR A 299 17.37 12.94 -5.34
CA TYR A 299 16.31 13.35 -4.41
C TYR A 299 16.21 12.42 -3.20
N PHE A 300 16.16 11.11 -3.42
CA PHE A 300 16.01 10.16 -2.33
C PHE A 300 17.26 10.05 -1.44
N PRO A 301 18.50 9.96 -1.94
CA PRO A 301 19.69 10.06 -1.11
C PRO A 301 19.72 11.30 -0.22
N GLU A 302 19.41 12.47 -0.76
CA GLU A 302 19.35 13.71 0.00
C GLU A 302 18.21 13.74 1.00
N ALA A 303 17.02 13.31 0.61
CA ALA A 303 15.87 13.23 1.50
C ALA A 303 16.13 12.26 2.69
N ILE A 304 16.80 11.14 2.46
CA ILE A 304 17.21 10.21 3.52
C ILE A 304 18.18 10.91 4.47
N ALA A 305 19.22 11.57 3.93
CA ALA A 305 20.22 12.25 4.75
C ALA A 305 19.59 13.37 5.61
N LEU A 306 18.63 14.13 5.08
CA LEU A 306 18.00 15.25 5.79
C LEU A 306 16.87 14.83 6.74
N LYS A 307 16.14 13.78 6.42
CA LYS A 307 14.93 13.37 7.17
C LYS A 307 15.17 12.23 8.16
N SER A 308 16.28 11.49 8.04
CA SER A 308 16.57 10.39 8.96
C SER A 308 17.22 10.89 10.24
N PRO A 309 16.89 10.29 11.40
CA PRO A 309 17.57 10.58 12.67
C PRO A 309 19.08 10.33 12.57
N LEU A 310 19.90 11.20 13.14
CA LEU A 310 21.38 11.07 13.11
C LEU A 310 21.85 9.71 13.65
N GLY A 311 21.20 9.18 14.67
CA GLY A 311 21.51 7.85 15.22
C GLY A 311 21.31 6.72 14.20
N LEU A 312 20.28 6.82 13.35
CA LEU A 312 20.05 5.86 12.26
C LEU A 312 21.12 5.97 11.18
N LEU A 313 21.47 7.21 10.77
CA LEU A 313 22.52 7.45 9.78
C LEU A 313 23.90 6.95 10.28
N ALA A 314 24.21 7.17 11.57
CA ALA A 314 25.42 6.64 12.19
C ALA A 314 25.45 5.11 12.20
N ALA A 315 24.32 4.46 12.58
CA ALA A 315 24.20 3.00 12.55
C ALA A 315 24.36 2.42 11.13
N MET A 316 23.79 3.09 10.11
CA MET A 316 23.97 2.70 8.71
C MET A 316 25.44 2.85 8.27
N GLY A 317 26.11 3.94 8.65
CA GLY A 317 27.53 4.14 8.37
C GLY A 317 28.43 3.05 8.99
N ILE A 318 28.16 2.68 10.25
CA ILE A 318 28.89 1.59 10.93
C ILE A 318 28.63 0.22 10.27
N ALA A 319 27.40 -0.02 9.78
CA ALA A 319 27.06 -1.28 9.14
C ALA A 319 27.67 -1.46 7.74
N LEU A 320 28.08 -0.36 7.09
CA LEU A 320 28.72 -0.36 5.77
C LEU A 320 30.25 -0.36 5.82
N ALA A 321 30.84 -0.08 6.98
CA ALA A 321 32.29 -0.10 7.22
C ALA A 321 32.77 -1.49 7.61
#